data_edbd838652ce7857636c8008f7cf1c72
#
_entry.id   edbd838652ce7857636c8008f7cf1c72
#
_cell.length_a   1.000
_cell.length_b   1.000
_cell.length_c   1.000
_cell.angle_alpha   90.00
_cell.angle_beta   90.00
_cell.angle_gamma   90.00
#
_symmetry.space_group_name_H-M   'P 1'
#
loop_
_entity.id
_entity.type
_entity.pdbx_description
1 polymer ?
#
loop_
_entity_poly.entity_id
_entity_poly.type
_entity_poly.pdbx_seq_one_letter_code
_entity_poly.pdbx_strand_id
1 'polypeptide(L)'
;VQTCALPILVSMKIRGEHPNEIAGAATALLENAAPFPRPDYLFADIVGTGGDGSNSINISTASAFVAAACGLKVAKHGNRSVSSKSGSSDLLAAFGINLDMNADRSRQALDELGVCFLFAPKYHTGFRHAMPVRQQLKTRTLFNVLGPLINPAHPPLALIGVYSPELVLPIAETLRVLGYQRAAVVHSGGMDEVSLHAPTIVAELHNGEIKSYQLTADDFGLTPYHQEQLAGGTPEENRDILTRLLQGKGDAAHEAAVAANVAMLMRLHGEEDLKANAQTVLEVLHSGSAYDRVTALAARG
;
A
#
# COMPACT_ATOMS: atom_id res chain seq x y z
N VAL A 1 0.45 -12.19 29.10
CA VAL A 1 0.62 -11.29 27.94
C VAL A 1 -0.57 -10.34 27.82
N GLN A 2 -1.81 -10.82 27.86
CA GLN A 2 -3.01 -9.97 27.75
C GLN A 2 -3.10 -8.89 28.84
N THR A 3 -2.73 -9.21 30.09
CA THR A 3 -2.83 -8.30 31.23
C THR A 3 -1.92 -7.07 31.12
N CYS A 4 -0.79 -7.18 30.41
CA CYS A 4 0.13 -6.05 30.19
C CYS A 4 -0.14 -5.31 28.88
N ALA A 5 -0.58 -6.01 27.82
CA ALA A 5 -0.78 -5.42 26.51
C ALA A 5 -1.94 -4.41 26.47
N LEU A 6 -3.06 -4.71 27.16
CA LEU A 6 -4.22 -3.82 27.22
C LEU A 6 -3.90 -2.42 27.76
N PRO A 7 -3.31 -2.28 28.99
CA PRO A 7 -2.98 -0.96 29.54
C PRO A 7 -1.98 -0.20 28.68
N ILE A 8 -0.97 -0.88 28.13
CA ILE A 8 0.06 -0.25 27.28
C ILE A 8 -0.59 0.34 26.03
N LEU A 9 -1.38 -0.44 25.30
CA LEU A 9 -2.03 0.02 24.07
C LEU A 9 -3.02 1.17 24.31
N VAL A 10 -3.77 1.12 25.41
CA VAL A 10 -4.70 2.18 25.80
C VAL A 10 -3.93 3.45 26.17
N SER A 11 -2.85 3.34 26.96
CA SER A 11 -2.04 4.48 27.36
C SER A 11 -1.38 5.16 26.16
N MET A 12 -0.81 4.37 25.23
CA MET A 12 -0.23 4.88 23.99
C MET A 12 -1.28 5.61 23.14
N LYS A 13 -2.46 5.03 22.98
CA LYS A 13 -3.57 5.64 22.26
C LYS A 13 -4.01 6.98 22.86
N ILE A 14 -4.14 7.07 24.18
CA ILE A 14 -4.60 8.29 24.87
C ILE A 14 -3.58 9.41 24.72
N ARG A 15 -2.31 9.10 24.81
CA ARG A 15 -1.20 10.05 24.71
C ARG A 15 -0.87 10.40 23.26
N GLY A 16 -1.19 9.53 22.31
CA GLY A 16 -0.64 9.49 20.96
C GLY A 16 0.65 8.68 20.89
N GLU A 17 0.79 7.83 19.89
CA GLU A 17 1.98 7.03 19.64
C GLU A 17 3.12 7.90 19.11
N HIS A 18 4.31 7.76 19.69
CA HIS A 18 5.51 8.46 19.21
C HIS A 18 6.17 7.68 18.05
N PRO A 19 6.76 8.35 17.04
CA PRO A 19 7.43 7.67 15.91
C PRO A 19 8.44 6.59 16.32
N ASN A 20 9.23 6.82 17.35
CA ASN A 20 10.19 5.84 17.87
C ASN A 20 9.52 4.60 18.48
N GLU A 21 8.34 4.74 19.08
CA GLU A 21 7.57 3.62 19.62
C GLU A 21 6.96 2.79 18.51
N ILE A 22 6.44 3.45 17.48
CA ILE A 22 5.94 2.80 16.26
C ILE A 22 7.09 2.04 15.58
N ALA A 23 8.25 2.69 15.41
CA ALA A 23 9.44 2.09 14.82
C ALA A 23 9.94 0.89 15.63
N GLY A 24 10.00 0.99 16.95
CA GLY A 24 10.40 -0.11 17.82
C GLY A 24 9.47 -1.32 17.70
N ALA A 25 8.15 -1.08 17.67
CA ALA A 25 7.18 -2.16 17.47
C ALA A 25 7.30 -2.80 16.06
N ALA A 26 7.50 -1.98 15.01
CA ALA A 26 7.71 -2.48 13.66
C ALA A 26 9.00 -3.31 13.57
N THR A 27 10.10 -2.83 14.14
CA THR A 27 11.38 -3.55 14.19
C THR A 27 11.23 -4.91 14.86
N ALA A 28 10.60 -4.96 16.05
CA ALA A 28 10.38 -6.22 16.76
C ALA A 28 9.55 -7.23 15.94
N LEU A 29 8.57 -6.75 15.17
CA LEU A 29 7.77 -7.61 14.29
C LEU A 29 8.57 -8.09 13.08
N LEU A 30 9.42 -7.25 12.49
CA LEU A 30 10.28 -7.60 11.37
C LEU A 30 11.36 -8.60 11.77
N GLU A 31 11.99 -8.44 12.94
CA GLU A 31 12.99 -9.38 13.49
C GLU A 31 12.40 -10.78 13.73
N ASN A 32 11.10 -10.87 13.98
CA ASN A 32 10.38 -12.12 14.20
C ASN A 32 9.55 -12.57 12.97
N ALA A 33 9.69 -11.91 11.84
CA ALA A 33 9.02 -12.30 10.60
C ALA A 33 9.70 -13.53 9.96
N ALA A 34 8.90 -14.30 9.21
CA ALA A 34 9.48 -15.31 8.33
C ALA A 34 10.37 -14.63 7.28
N PRO A 35 11.55 -15.17 6.96
CA PRO A 35 12.50 -14.52 6.08
C PRO A 35 11.98 -14.45 4.63
N PHE A 36 12.32 -13.36 3.96
CA PHE A 36 12.14 -13.19 2.53
C PHE A 36 13.50 -12.93 1.87
N PRO A 37 13.86 -13.57 0.75
CA PRO A 37 15.11 -13.36 0.05
C PRO A 37 15.12 -11.99 -0.63
N ARG A 38 15.61 -10.97 0.10
CA ARG A 38 15.61 -9.57 -0.33
C ARG A 38 16.43 -9.39 -1.60
N PRO A 39 15.92 -8.68 -2.65
CA PRO A 39 16.70 -8.31 -3.81
C PRO A 39 17.76 -7.24 -3.49
N ASP A 40 18.77 -7.14 -4.34
CA ASP A 40 19.81 -6.11 -4.31
C ASP A 40 19.51 -4.90 -5.21
N TYR A 41 18.48 -4.99 -6.04
CA TYR A 41 17.99 -3.89 -6.85
C TYR A 41 16.93 -3.03 -6.13
N LEU A 42 16.62 -1.87 -6.71
CA LEU A 42 15.63 -0.94 -6.17
C LEU A 42 14.22 -1.48 -6.39
N PHE A 43 13.41 -1.52 -5.33
CA PHE A 43 12.02 -1.92 -5.37
C PHE A 43 11.21 -1.20 -4.30
N ALA A 44 9.90 -1.25 -4.40
CA ALA A 44 9.00 -0.50 -3.54
C ALA A 44 7.88 -1.37 -2.95
N ASP A 45 7.24 -0.87 -1.90
CA ASP A 45 5.87 -1.22 -1.51
C ASP A 45 4.92 -0.08 -1.81
N ILE A 46 3.66 -0.42 -2.07
CA ILE A 46 2.54 0.50 -2.17
C ILE A 46 1.38 -0.05 -1.36
N VAL A 47 1.02 0.64 -0.28
CA VAL A 47 0.12 0.08 0.73
C VAL A 47 -0.58 1.20 1.51
N GLY A 48 -1.82 0.97 1.93
CA GLY A 48 -2.53 1.82 2.88
C GLY A 48 -2.68 1.17 4.25
N THR A 49 -2.94 1.96 5.27
CA THR A 49 -3.31 1.47 6.60
C THR A 49 -4.65 0.76 6.59
N GLY A 50 -5.49 1.07 5.61
CA GLY A 50 -6.88 0.69 5.59
C GLY A 50 -7.69 1.41 6.67
N GLY A 51 -8.98 1.09 6.72
CA GLY A 51 -9.86 1.63 7.77
C GLY A 51 -10.24 3.09 7.59
N ASP A 52 -10.05 3.67 6.43
CA ASP A 52 -10.47 5.02 6.04
C ASP A 52 -11.99 5.15 5.84
N GLY A 53 -12.68 4.02 5.60
CA GLY A 53 -14.13 3.99 5.39
C GLY A 53 -14.57 4.39 3.97
N SER A 54 -13.65 4.62 3.05
CA SER A 54 -13.93 5.05 1.67
C SER A 54 -14.69 4.00 0.86
N ASN A 55 -14.50 2.72 1.16
CA ASN A 55 -15.00 1.59 0.37
C ASN A 55 -14.69 1.70 -1.12
N SER A 56 -13.53 2.27 -1.45
CA SER A 56 -13.03 2.39 -2.83
C SER A 56 -12.64 1.03 -3.40
N ILE A 57 -12.42 1.00 -4.73
CA ILE A 57 -11.71 -0.12 -5.36
C ILE A 57 -10.33 -0.29 -4.71
N ASN A 58 -9.68 -1.44 -4.90
CA ASN A 58 -8.35 -1.71 -4.35
C ASN A 58 -7.27 -0.96 -5.15
N ILE A 59 -7.21 0.38 -4.99
CA ILE A 59 -6.35 1.29 -5.75
C ILE A 59 -4.88 0.87 -5.63
N SER A 60 -4.37 0.69 -4.41
CA SER A 60 -2.96 0.32 -4.20
C SER A 60 -2.61 -1.06 -4.78
N THR A 61 -3.57 -2.00 -4.86
CA THR A 61 -3.36 -3.30 -5.50
C THR A 61 -3.31 -3.19 -7.02
N ALA A 62 -4.24 -2.43 -7.63
CA ALA A 62 -4.20 -2.12 -9.06
C ALA A 62 -2.89 -1.40 -9.42
N SER A 63 -2.51 -0.41 -8.62
CA SER A 63 -1.27 0.36 -8.79
C SER A 63 -0.01 -0.52 -8.77
N ALA A 64 0.04 -1.56 -7.96
CA ALA A 64 1.18 -2.49 -7.94
C ALA A 64 1.37 -3.21 -9.29
N PHE A 65 0.29 -3.68 -9.91
CA PHE A 65 0.35 -4.32 -11.24
C PHE A 65 0.70 -3.34 -12.35
N VAL A 66 0.13 -2.13 -12.30
CA VAL A 66 0.40 -1.08 -13.29
C VAL A 66 1.84 -0.58 -13.16
N ALA A 67 2.34 -0.38 -11.95
CA ALA A 67 3.74 -0.02 -11.71
C ALA A 67 4.70 -1.07 -12.27
N ALA A 68 4.38 -2.36 -12.09
CA ALA A 68 5.16 -3.45 -12.68
C ALA A 68 5.11 -3.43 -14.23
N ALA A 69 3.98 -3.07 -14.83
CA ALA A 69 3.86 -2.90 -16.27
C ALA A 69 4.64 -1.68 -16.78
N CYS A 70 4.79 -0.62 -15.95
CA CYS A 70 5.68 0.52 -16.19
C CYS A 70 7.17 0.20 -15.96
N GLY A 71 7.53 -1.04 -15.62
CA GLY A 71 8.91 -1.46 -15.42
C GLY A 71 9.46 -1.32 -14.00
N LEU A 72 8.65 -0.87 -13.04
CA LEU A 72 9.04 -0.81 -11.64
C LEU A 72 9.00 -2.21 -11.00
N LYS A 73 9.67 -2.35 -9.85
CA LYS A 73 9.61 -3.57 -9.03
C LYS A 73 8.83 -3.31 -7.75
N VAL A 74 7.75 -4.08 -7.52
CA VAL A 74 6.85 -3.88 -6.38
C VAL A 74 6.66 -5.19 -5.60
N ALA A 75 7.15 -5.22 -4.36
CA ALA A 75 6.87 -6.29 -3.40
C ALA A 75 5.74 -5.82 -2.49
N LYS A 76 4.49 -6.08 -2.91
CA LYS A 76 3.33 -5.60 -2.18
C LYS A 76 3.06 -6.45 -0.95
N HIS A 77 3.13 -5.84 0.23
CA HIS A 77 2.67 -6.44 1.48
C HIS A 77 1.19 -6.15 1.70
N GLY A 78 0.42 -7.14 2.14
CA GLY A 78 -1.00 -6.94 2.34
C GLY A 78 -1.70 -8.04 3.14
N ASN A 79 -2.96 -7.76 3.51
CA ASN A 79 -3.76 -8.64 4.36
C ASN A 79 -5.22 -8.69 3.85
N ARG A 80 -6.03 -9.52 4.50
CA ARG A 80 -7.48 -9.47 4.39
C ARG A 80 -8.02 -8.18 5.00
N SER A 81 -9.15 -7.73 4.49
CA SER A 81 -9.84 -6.59 5.10
C SER A 81 -10.33 -6.92 6.50
N VAL A 82 -10.27 -5.89 7.38
CA VAL A 82 -10.91 -5.93 8.70
C VAL A 82 -12.16 -5.05 8.74
N SER A 83 -12.24 -4.03 7.90
CA SER A 83 -13.27 -2.99 7.93
C SER A 83 -13.92 -2.71 6.58
N SER A 84 -13.23 -2.94 5.45
CA SER A 84 -13.78 -2.77 4.10
C SER A 84 -14.37 -4.06 3.55
N LYS A 85 -15.15 -3.97 2.47
CA LYS A 85 -15.77 -5.12 1.80
C LYS A 85 -14.75 -6.06 1.12
N SER A 86 -13.59 -5.54 0.72
CA SER A 86 -12.58 -6.28 -0.01
C SER A 86 -11.18 -5.79 0.39
N GLY A 87 -10.38 -6.66 1.00
CA GLY A 87 -8.96 -6.42 1.24
C GLY A 87 -8.11 -6.81 0.02
N SER A 88 -6.84 -6.44 0.03
CA SER A 88 -5.91 -6.76 -1.06
C SER A 88 -5.82 -8.26 -1.32
N SER A 89 -5.71 -9.06 -0.27
CA SER A 89 -5.63 -10.53 -0.41
C SER A 89 -6.96 -11.16 -0.86
N ASP A 90 -8.10 -10.59 -0.47
CA ASP A 90 -9.41 -11.11 -0.90
C ASP A 90 -9.58 -10.92 -2.41
N LEU A 91 -9.21 -9.75 -2.93
CA LEU A 91 -9.18 -9.46 -4.35
C LEU A 91 -8.21 -10.38 -5.11
N LEU A 92 -6.98 -10.56 -4.60
CA LEU A 92 -5.98 -11.40 -5.26
C LEU A 92 -6.41 -12.88 -5.31
N ALA A 93 -7.06 -13.37 -4.26
CA ALA A 93 -7.68 -14.70 -4.27
C ALA A 93 -8.80 -14.80 -5.32
N ALA A 94 -9.61 -13.73 -5.50
CA ALA A 94 -10.63 -13.69 -6.56
C ALA A 94 -10.03 -13.68 -7.97
N PHE A 95 -8.80 -13.20 -8.16
CA PHE A 95 -8.01 -13.34 -9.39
C PHE A 95 -7.37 -14.75 -9.56
N GLY A 96 -7.50 -15.63 -8.58
CA GLY A 96 -6.86 -16.96 -8.59
C GLY A 96 -5.37 -16.93 -8.23
N ILE A 97 -4.88 -15.84 -7.66
CA ILE A 97 -3.49 -15.73 -7.22
C ILE A 97 -3.33 -16.49 -5.89
N ASN A 98 -2.35 -17.39 -5.84
CA ASN A 98 -2.05 -18.18 -4.66
C ASN A 98 -1.41 -17.30 -3.56
N LEU A 99 -2.14 -17.06 -2.48
CA LEU A 99 -1.66 -16.29 -1.32
C LEU A 99 -0.60 -17.05 -0.49
N ASP A 100 -0.56 -18.39 -0.62
CA ASP A 100 0.38 -19.24 0.11
C ASP A 100 1.67 -19.55 -0.68
N MET A 101 1.93 -18.75 -1.72
CA MET A 101 3.19 -18.85 -2.48
C MET A 101 4.39 -18.71 -1.53
N ASN A 102 5.38 -19.62 -1.64
CA ASN A 102 6.56 -19.55 -0.78
C ASN A 102 7.46 -18.36 -1.12
N ALA A 103 8.36 -17.99 -0.22
CA ALA A 103 9.18 -16.78 -0.34
C ALA A 103 10.07 -16.80 -1.60
N ASP A 104 10.64 -17.95 -1.98
CA ASP A 104 11.50 -18.05 -3.17
C ASP A 104 10.70 -17.87 -4.46
N ARG A 105 9.50 -18.46 -4.57
CA ARG A 105 8.60 -18.23 -5.71
C ARG A 105 8.11 -16.79 -5.77
N SER A 106 7.79 -16.18 -4.62
CA SER A 106 7.41 -14.77 -4.56
C SER A 106 8.56 -13.87 -5.00
N ARG A 107 9.79 -14.19 -4.59
CA ARG A 107 10.99 -13.50 -5.05
C ARG A 107 11.20 -13.66 -6.56
N GLN A 108 11.07 -14.88 -7.10
CA GLN A 108 11.15 -15.12 -8.54
C GLN A 108 10.07 -14.36 -9.32
N ALA A 109 8.84 -14.26 -8.78
CA ALA A 109 7.79 -13.44 -9.39
C ALA A 109 8.18 -11.95 -9.42
N LEU A 110 8.76 -11.42 -8.34
CA LEU A 110 9.28 -10.05 -8.31
C LEU A 110 10.39 -9.83 -9.36
N ASP A 111 11.31 -10.78 -9.49
CA ASP A 111 12.42 -10.68 -10.45
C ASP A 111 11.93 -10.69 -11.90
N GLU A 112 11.00 -11.58 -12.25
CA GLU A 112 10.58 -11.81 -13.63
C GLU A 112 9.38 -10.96 -14.06
N LEU A 113 8.39 -10.80 -13.16
CA LEU A 113 7.14 -10.09 -13.49
C LEU A 113 7.14 -8.62 -13.02
N GLY A 114 8.06 -8.25 -12.13
CA GLY A 114 8.08 -6.94 -11.50
C GLY A 114 7.13 -6.79 -10.32
N VAL A 115 6.35 -7.81 -9.98
CA VAL A 115 5.40 -7.75 -8.86
C VAL A 115 5.32 -9.09 -8.14
N CYS A 116 5.23 -9.02 -6.81
CA CYS A 116 4.82 -10.15 -5.97
C CYS A 116 3.90 -9.68 -4.86
N PHE A 117 3.19 -10.61 -4.25
CA PHE A 117 2.35 -10.36 -3.08
C PHE A 117 2.86 -11.14 -1.88
N LEU A 118 3.02 -10.42 -0.76
CA LEU A 118 3.49 -10.98 0.50
C LEU A 118 2.33 -10.95 1.51
N PHE A 119 1.73 -12.12 1.74
CA PHE A 119 0.55 -12.24 2.59
C PHE A 119 0.95 -12.15 4.07
N ALA A 120 0.54 -11.08 4.74
CA ALA A 120 0.97 -10.73 6.10
C ALA A 120 0.85 -11.87 7.13
N PRO A 121 -0.25 -12.66 7.20
CA PRO A 121 -0.35 -13.77 8.15
C PRO A 121 0.70 -14.86 7.99
N LYS A 122 1.24 -15.02 6.78
CA LYS A 122 2.28 -16.01 6.49
C LYS A 122 3.65 -15.60 7.04
N TYR A 123 3.95 -14.31 7.00
CA TYR A 123 5.23 -13.78 7.45
C TYR A 123 5.23 -13.39 8.93
N HIS A 124 4.11 -12.90 9.45
CA HIS A 124 3.98 -12.36 10.81
C HIS A 124 3.10 -13.23 11.70
N THR A 125 3.49 -14.46 11.95
CA THR A 125 2.73 -15.41 12.79
C THR A 125 2.53 -14.92 14.23
N GLY A 126 3.40 -14.05 14.72
CA GLY A 126 3.31 -13.44 16.05
C GLY A 126 2.07 -12.55 16.25
N PHE A 127 1.49 -11.99 15.19
CA PHE A 127 0.27 -11.18 15.28
C PHE A 127 -0.93 -11.91 15.91
N ARG A 128 -0.99 -13.23 15.82
CA ARG A 128 -2.04 -14.05 16.45
C ARG A 128 -2.17 -13.78 17.95
N HIS A 129 -1.09 -13.44 18.62
CA HIS A 129 -1.08 -13.18 20.06
C HIS A 129 -1.70 -11.82 20.42
N ALA A 130 -1.70 -10.85 19.48
CA ALA A 130 -2.33 -9.55 19.65
C ALA A 130 -3.82 -9.54 19.27
N MET A 131 -4.28 -10.49 18.48
CA MET A 131 -5.66 -10.52 17.98
C MET A 131 -6.73 -10.52 19.08
N PRO A 132 -6.64 -11.33 20.17
CA PRO A 132 -7.64 -11.30 21.24
C PRO A 132 -7.74 -9.93 21.91
N VAL A 133 -6.60 -9.26 22.11
CA VAL A 133 -6.55 -7.91 22.72
C VAL A 133 -7.22 -6.89 21.81
N ARG A 134 -6.92 -6.92 20.51
CA ARG A 134 -7.53 -6.03 19.50
C ARG A 134 -9.05 -6.21 19.43
N GLN A 135 -9.52 -7.45 19.46
CA GLN A 135 -10.96 -7.77 19.46
C GLN A 135 -11.69 -7.26 20.72
N GLN A 136 -11.04 -7.31 21.89
CA GLN A 136 -11.60 -6.78 23.13
C GLN A 136 -11.65 -5.26 23.14
N LEU A 137 -10.60 -4.58 22.67
CA LEU A 137 -10.50 -3.12 22.67
C LEU A 137 -11.51 -2.45 21.73
N LYS A 138 -11.85 -3.08 20.59
CA LYS A 138 -12.75 -2.56 19.55
C LYS A 138 -12.48 -1.10 19.16
N THR A 139 -11.22 -0.69 19.22
CA THR A 139 -10.77 0.65 18.89
C THR A 139 -9.43 0.60 18.14
N ARG A 140 -9.11 1.67 17.41
CA ARG A 140 -7.81 1.81 16.77
C ARG A 140 -6.70 1.91 17.81
N THR A 141 -5.57 1.26 17.54
CA THR A 141 -4.37 1.24 18.35
C THR A 141 -3.15 1.27 17.44
N LEU A 142 -1.95 1.28 18.00
CA LEU A 142 -0.68 1.11 17.28
C LEU A 142 -0.75 0.04 16.16
N PHE A 143 -1.44 -1.07 16.39
CA PHE A 143 -1.57 -2.15 15.41
C PHE A 143 -2.27 -1.74 14.09
N ASN A 144 -2.99 -0.64 14.07
CA ASN A 144 -3.66 -0.16 12.86
C ASN A 144 -2.72 0.57 11.90
N VAL A 145 -1.56 0.99 12.37
CA VAL A 145 -0.54 1.68 11.54
C VAL A 145 0.69 0.81 11.26
N LEU A 146 0.83 -0.36 11.92
CA LEU A 146 1.99 -1.22 11.75
C LEU A 146 2.01 -2.00 10.43
N GLY A 147 0.85 -2.34 9.87
CA GLY A 147 0.77 -3.15 8.64
C GLY A 147 1.68 -2.66 7.50
N PRO A 148 1.61 -1.37 7.12
CA PRO A 148 2.47 -0.79 6.10
C PRO A 148 3.97 -0.74 6.43
N LEU A 149 4.33 -0.85 7.70
CA LEU A 149 5.71 -0.67 8.19
C LEU A 149 6.49 -1.98 8.36
N ILE A 150 5.82 -3.11 8.14
CA ILE A 150 6.38 -4.44 8.43
C ILE A 150 6.44 -5.34 7.20
N ASN A 151 6.71 -4.77 6.03
CA ASN A 151 6.93 -5.57 4.82
C ASN A 151 8.19 -6.44 5.00
N PRO A 152 8.07 -7.78 4.95
CA PRO A 152 9.20 -8.68 5.22
C PRO A 152 10.30 -8.62 4.15
N ALA A 153 10.04 -8.01 2.99
CA ALA A 153 11.06 -7.79 1.96
C ALA A 153 11.97 -6.59 2.28
N HIS A 154 11.64 -5.76 3.27
CA HIS A 154 12.37 -4.53 3.60
C HIS A 154 12.62 -3.64 2.38
N PRO A 155 11.56 -3.18 1.67
CA PRO A 155 11.72 -2.36 0.48
C PRO A 155 12.42 -1.04 0.84
N PRO A 156 13.37 -0.57 0.01
CA PRO A 156 14.01 0.72 0.23
C PRO A 156 13.10 1.91 -0.06
N LEU A 157 12.03 1.69 -0.83
CA LEU A 157 11.04 2.70 -1.20
C LEU A 157 9.64 2.28 -0.75
N ALA A 158 8.80 3.26 -0.37
CA ALA A 158 7.40 3.01 -0.06
C ALA A 158 6.49 4.21 -0.35
N LEU A 159 5.31 3.94 -0.91
CA LEU A 159 4.17 4.84 -0.91
C LEU A 159 3.14 4.31 0.09
N ILE A 160 2.92 5.07 1.17
CA ILE A 160 2.05 4.65 2.27
C ILE A 160 0.89 5.63 2.44
N GLY A 161 -0.33 5.13 2.27
CA GLY A 161 -1.53 5.87 2.63
C GLY A 161 -1.89 5.69 4.11
N VAL A 162 -2.37 6.76 4.74
CA VAL A 162 -2.83 6.74 6.13
C VAL A 162 -4.26 7.23 6.25
N TYR A 163 -5.06 6.59 7.12
CA TYR A 163 -6.49 6.88 7.28
C TYR A 163 -6.80 8.25 7.90
N SER A 164 -5.80 8.95 8.41
CA SER A 164 -5.97 10.23 9.10
C SER A 164 -4.81 11.18 8.78
N PRO A 165 -5.06 12.47 8.54
CA PRO A 165 -4.01 13.43 8.18
C PRO A 165 -2.96 13.62 9.28
N GLU A 166 -3.33 13.45 10.56
CA GLU A 166 -2.43 13.56 11.70
C GLU A 166 -1.34 12.48 11.71
N LEU A 167 -1.53 11.38 10.97
CA LEU A 167 -0.56 10.29 10.87
C LEU A 167 0.50 10.52 9.79
N VAL A 168 0.30 11.47 8.88
CA VAL A 168 1.17 11.67 7.71
C VAL A 168 2.61 11.93 8.14
N LEU A 169 2.84 12.91 9.00
CA LEU A 169 4.19 13.25 9.46
C LEU A 169 4.76 12.19 10.43
N PRO A 170 4.05 11.73 11.46
CA PRO A 170 4.58 10.69 12.38
C PRO A 170 4.98 9.39 11.66
N ILE A 171 4.24 8.94 10.66
CA ILE A 171 4.60 7.74 9.90
C ILE A 171 5.83 8.00 9.00
N ALA A 172 5.95 9.19 8.39
CA ALA A 172 7.16 9.55 7.64
C ALA A 172 8.41 9.60 8.54
N GLU A 173 8.29 10.12 9.75
CA GLU A 173 9.36 10.09 10.76
C GLU A 173 9.70 8.66 11.18
N THR A 174 8.69 7.81 11.32
CA THR A 174 8.89 6.38 11.60
C THR A 174 9.67 5.68 10.48
N LEU A 175 9.33 5.94 9.21
CA LEU A 175 10.06 5.38 8.06
C LEU A 175 11.51 5.84 8.01
N ARG A 176 11.78 7.08 8.41
CA ARG A 176 13.16 7.59 8.57
C ARG A 176 13.93 6.79 9.62
N VAL A 177 13.34 6.52 10.78
CA VAL A 177 13.95 5.71 11.84
C VAL A 177 14.16 4.27 11.37
N LEU A 178 13.25 3.70 10.59
CA LEU A 178 13.35 2.36 10.01
C LEU A 178 14.37 2.26 8.85
N GLY A 179 14.95 3.39 8.41
CA GLY A 179 16.02 3.41 7.41
C GLY A 179 15.55 3.32 5.96
N TYR A 180 14.31 3.72 5.65
CA TYR A 180 13.87 3.84 4.25
C TYR A 180 14.71 4.89 3.51
N GLN A 181 15.07 4.62 2.25
CA GLN A 181 15.85 5.55 1.42
C GLN A 181 14.98 6.70 0.91
N ARG A 182 13.78 6.36 0.39
CA ARG A 182 12.78 7.34 -0.05
C ARG A 182 11.39 6.78 0.20
N ALA A 183 10.50 7.61 0.72
CA ALA A 183 9.12 7.21 0.95
C ALA A 183 8.20 8.43 0.90
N ALA A 184 6.94 8.21 0.55
CA ALA A 184 5.90 9.22 0.71
C ALA A 184 4.77 8.66 1.56
N VAL A 185 4.37 9.42 2.57
CA VAL A 185 3.18 9.15 3.36
C VAL A 185 2.11 10.14 2.95
N VAL A 186 0.93 9.63 2.62
CA VAL A 186 -0.14 10.42 2.00
C VAL A 186 -1.48 10.26 2.69
N HIS A 187 -2.29 11.30 2.63
CA HIS A 187 -3.70 11.31 3.00
C HIS A 187 -4.46 12.29 2.12
N SER A 188 -5.62 11.95 1.62
CA SER A 188 -6.41 12.83 0.76
C SER A 188 -7.91 12.74 1.07
N GLY A 189 -8.48 13.80 1.65
CA GLY A 189 -9.93 13.95 1.81
C GLY A 189 -10.64 12.76 2.46
N GLY A 190 -10.00 12.11 3.46
CA GLY A 190 -10.54 10.95 4.15
C GLY A 190 -10.12 9.60 3.56
N MET A 191 -9.27 9.58 2.51
CA MET A 191 -8.74 8.35 1.90
C MET A 191 -7.27 8.14 2.23
N ASP A 192 -6.86 6.89 2.40
CA ASP A 192 -5.47 6.47 2.58
C ASP A 192 -4.77 6.18 1.23
N GLU A 193 -4.97 7.09 0.26
CA GLU A 193 -4.42 7.04 -1.09
C GLU A 193 -4.08 8.45 -1.59
N VAL A 194 -3.30 8.56 -2.67
CA VAL A 194 -3.29 9.78 -3.49
C VAL A 194 -4.64 9.84 -4.21
N SER A 195 -5.38 10.90 -4.02
CA SER A 195 -6.72 11.04 -4.60
C SER A 195 -6.91 12.40 -5.27
N LEU A 196 -7.82 12.46 -6.22
CA LEU A 196 -8.06 13.65 -7.04
C LEU A 196 -9.34 14.40 -6.65
N HIS A 197 -10.11 13.90 -5.66
CA HIS A 197 -11.32 14.57 -5.18
C HIS A 197 -11.02 15.69 -4.16
N ALA A 198 -9.84 15.66 -3.56
CA ALA A 198 -9.37 16.63 -2.58
C ALA A 198 -7.84 16.76 -2.64
N PRO A 199 -7.24 17.83 -2.09
CA PRO A 199 -5.80 17.93 -1.96
C PRO A 199 -5.21 16.75 -1.18
N THR A 200 -4.12 16.19 -1.69
CA THR A 200 -3.35 15.15 -1.01
C THR A 200 -2.27 15.79 -0.15
N ILE A 201 -2.32 15.55 1.15
CA ILE A 201 -1.25 15.92 2.10
C ILE A 201 -0.15 14.88 1.95
N VAL A 202 1.09 15.33 1.78
CA VAL A 202 2.26 14.48 1.58
C VAL A 202 3.35 14.83 2.59
N ALA A 203 3.94 13.82 3.21
CA ALA A 203 5.25 13.91 3.85
C ALA A 203 6.21 12.97 3.10
N GLU A 204 7.13 13.54 2.34
CA GLU A 204 8.10 12.79 1.55
C GLU A 204 9.45 12.74 2.27
N LEU A 205 9.89 11.53 2.56
CA LEU A 205 11.24 11.23 3.05
C LEU A 205 12.16 11.01 1.85
N HIS A 206 13.28 11.73 1.83
CA HIS A 206 14.35 11.54 0.84
C HIS A 206 15.71 11.80 1.48
N ASN A 207 16.58 10.79 1.49
CA ASN A 207 17.93 10.87 2.06
C ASN A 207 17.97 11.40 3.50
N GLY A 208 17.02 10.95 4.34
CA GLY A 208 16.94 11.31 5.76
C GLY A 208 16.22 12.64 6.03
N GLU A 209 15.91 13.44 5.02
CA GLU A 209 15.12 14.66 5.13
C GLU A 209 13.65 14.40 4.83
N ILE A 210 12.75 15.07 5.56
CA ILE A 210 11.31 15.00 5.35
C ILE A 210 10.81 16.36 4.89
N LYS A 211 10.10 16.40 3.76
CA LYS A 211 9.42 17.58 3.23
C LYS A 211 7.92 17.35 3.23
N SER A 212 7.16 18.31 3.77
CA SER A 212 5.70 18.28 3.74
C SER A 212 5.19 19.28 2.71
N TYR A 213 4.23 18.82 1.89
CA TYR A 213 3.59 19.63 0.85
C TYR A 213 2.20 19.06 0.54
N GLN A 214 1.48 19.71 -0.37
CA GLN A 214 0.20 19.22 -0.88
C GLN A 214 0.28 19.05 -2.39
N LEU A 215 -0.48 18.08 -2.90
CA LEU A 215 -0.68 17.85 -4.33
C LEU A 215 -2.17 17.90 -4.65
N THR A 216 -2.48 18.32 -5.86
CA THR A 216 -3.82 18.37 -6.42
C THR A 216 -3.85 17.62 -7.75
N ALA A 217 -5.02 17.47 -8.36
CA ALA A 217 -5.16 16.87 -9.68
C ALA A 217 -4.31 17.59 -10.76
N ASP A 218 -4.16 18.91 -10.64
CA ASP A 218 -3.37 19.72 -11.58
C ASP A 218 -1.88 19.38 -11.55
N ASP A 219 -1.33 18.96 -10.41
CA ASP A 219 0.07 18.56 -10.29
C ASP A 219 0.38 17.29 -11.08
N PHE A 220 -0.63 16.45 -11.31
CA PHE A 220 -0.56 15.26 -12.15
C PHE A 220 -1.04 15.49 -13.60
N GLY A 221 -1.59 16.67 -13.90
CA GLY A 221 -2.24 16.94 -15.18
C GLY A 221 -3.50 16.10 -15.42
N LEU A 222 -4.18 15.71 -14.32
CA LEU A 222 -5.36 14.85 -14.34
C LEU A 222 -6.63 15.63 -13.98
N THR A 223 -7.78 15.09 -14.40
CA THR A 223 -9.08 15.67 -14.05
C THR A 223 -9.50 15.23 -12.65
N PRO A 224 -10.00 16.15 -11.79
CA PRO A 224 -10.54 15.76 -10.49
C PRO A 224 -11.84 14.97 -10.65
N TYR A 225 -12.10 14.06 -9.70
CA TYR A 225 -13.30 13.22 -9.64
C TYR A 225 -13.95 13.30 -8.26
N HIS A 226 -15.24 12.95 -8.20
CA HIS A 226 -15.92 12.77 -6.92
C HIS A 226 -15.52 11.42 -6.29
N GLN A 227 -15.45 11.38 -4.97
CA GLN A 227 -15.06 10.18 -4.23
C GLN A 227 -15.95 8.97 -4.56
N GLU A 228 -17.25 9.19 -4.75
CA GLU A 228 -18.24 8.18 -5.07
C GLU A 228 -17.95 7.44 -6.39
N GLN A 229 -17.23 8.08 -7.32
CA GLN A 229 -16.82 7.46 -8.58
C GLN A 229 -15.69 6.41 -8.40
N LEU A 230 -15.08 6.36 -7.22
CA LEU A 230 -14.07 5.37 -6.86
C LEU A 230 -14.66 4.17 -6.11
N ALA A 231 -15.98 4.13 -5.93
CA ALA A 231 -16.65 3.09 -5.14
C ALA A 231 -16.33 1.68 -5.64
N GLY A 232 -15.92 0.84 -4.71
CA GLY A 232 -15.73 -0.59 -4.90
C GLY A 232 -16.91 -1.40 -4.33
N GLY A 233 -16.72 -2.72 -4.32
CA GLY A 233 -17.72 -3.66 -3.86
C GLY A 233 -17.12 -4.89 -3.17
N THR A 234 -17.76 -6.05 -3.38
CA THR A 234 -17.24 -7.34 -2.95
C THR A 234 -15.92 -7.68 -3.66
N PRO A 235 -15.16 -8.68 -3.22
CA PRO A 235 -13.94 -9.11 -3.93
C PRO A 235 -14.21 -9.45 -5.41
N GLU A 236 -15.33 -10.07 -5.73
CA GLU A 236 -15.74 -10.44 -7.08
C GLU A 236 -16.08 -9.20 -7.93
N GLU A 237 -16.85 -8.25 -7.37
CA GLU A 237 -17.15 -6.99 -8.03
C GLU A 237 -15.88 -6.18 -8.30
N ASN A 238 -15.00 -6.08 -7.32
CA ASN A 238 -13.71 -5.40 -7.48
C ASN A 238 -12.82 -6.11 -8.51
N ARG A 239 -12.79 -7.44 -8.54
CA ARG A 239 -12.10 -8.21 -9.59
C ARG A 239 -12.60 -7.82 -10.97
N ASP A 240 -13.90 -7.74 -11.18
CA ASP A 240 -14.49 -7.42 -12.48
C ASP A 240 -14.19 -5.97 -12.90
N ILE A 241 -14.24 -5.02 -11.94
CA ILE A 241 -13.83 -3.62 -12.17
C ILE A 241 -12.34 -3.56 -12.54
N LEU A 242 -11.47 -4.18 -11.75
CA LEU A 242 -10.03 -4.14 -11.97
C LEU A 242 -9.61 -4.92 -13.22
N THR A 243 -10.32 -5.98 -13.59
CA THR A 243 -10.08 -6.68 -14.86
C THR A 243 -10.25 -5.72 -16.04
N ARG A 244 -11.36 -4.98 -16.09
CA ARG A 244 -11.58 -3.98 -17.14
C ARG A 244 -10.53 -2.87 -17.08
N LEU A 245 -10.24 -2.35 -15.90
CA LEU A 245 -9.24 -1.29 -15.70
C LEU A 245 -7.87 -1.72 -16.23
N LEU A 246 -7.36 -2.86 -15.81
CA LEU A 246 -6.04 -3.36 -16.18
C LEU A 246 -5.95 -3.84 -17.64
N GLN A 247 -7.10 -4.08 -18.31
CA GLN A 247 -7.20 -4.36 -19.74
C GLN A 247 -7.35 -3.07 -20.59
N GLY A 248 -7.23 -1.88 -19.99
CA GLY A 248 -7.39 -0.61 -20.69
C GLY A 248 -8.83 -0.24 -21.04
N LYS A 249 -9.80 -0.75 -20.29
CA LYS A 249 -11.25 -0.53 -20.45
C LYS A 249 -11.89 -0.04 -19.15
N GLY A 250 -11.09 0.64 -18.31
CA GLY A 250 -11.53 1.17 -17.02
C GLY A 250 -12.40 2.40 -17.13
N ASP A 251 -13.06 2.75 -16.04
CA ASP A 251 -13.70 4.05 -15.90
C ASP A 251 -12.63 5.11 -15.65
N ALA A 252 -12.79 6.30 -16.24
CA ALA A 252 -11.81 7.37 -16.22
C ALA A 252 -11.38 7.79 -14.78
N ALA A 253 -12.30 7.73 -13.80
CA ALA A 253 -11.99 8.02 -12.42
C ALA A 253 -11.03 6.98 -11.81
N HIS A 254 -11.25 5.69 -12.10
CA HIS A 254 -10.39 4.61 -11.65
C HIS A 254 -9.00 4.67 -12.30
N GLU A 255 -8.95 4.95 -13.62
CA GLU A 255 -7.69 5.12 -14.36
C GLU A 255 -6.86 6.25 -13.77
N ALA A 256 -7.48 7.40 -13.52
CA ALA A 256 -6.78 8.55 -12.97
C ALA A 256 -6.33 8.35 -11.52
N ALA A 257 -7.14 7.68 -10.68
CA ALA A 257 -6.73 7.34 -9.33
C ALA A 257 -5.49 6.44 -9.32
N VAL A 258 -5.47 5.41 -10.17
CA VAL A 258 -4.29 4.53 -10.31
C VAL A 258 -3.12 5.29 -10.90
N ALA A 259 -3.35 6.14 -11.92
CA ALA A 259 -2.30 6.93 -12.54
C ALA A 259 -1.61 7.87 -11.55
N ALA A 260 -2.36 8.54 -10.68
CA ALA A 260 -1.79 9.42 -9.65
C ALA A 260 -0.93 8.66 -8.63
N ASN A 261 -1.39 7.51 -8.15
CA ASN A 261 -0.65 6.69 -7.19
C ASN A 261 0.63 6.10 -7.81
N VAL A 262 0.57 5.60 -9.05
CA VAL A 262 1.75 5.06 -9.74
C VAL A 262 2.71 6.19 -10.12
N ALA A 263 2.21 7.36 -10.56
CA ALA A 263 3.06 8.53 -10.84
C ALA A 263 3.85 8.96 -9.61
N MET A 264 3.22 8.93 -8.42
CA MET A 264 3.91 9.20 -7.17
C MET A 264 4.95 8.11 -6.85
N LEU A 265 4.65 6.84 -7.14
CA LEU A 265 5.62 5.75 -6.96
C LEU A 265 6.82 5.88 -7.92
N MET A 266 6.60 6.29 -9.20
CA MET A 266 7.67 6.62 -10.15
C MET A 266 8.54 7.76 -9.65
N ARG A 267 7.94 8.80 -9.05
CA ARG A 267 8.70 9.87 -8.40
C ARG A 267 9.63 9.34 -7.32
N LEU A 268 9.20 8.40 -6.50
CA LEU A 268 10.05 7.76 -5.50
C LEU A 268 11.21 6.96 -6.11
N HIS A 269 11.09 6.51 -7.35
CA HIS A 269 12.16 5.87 -8.13
C HIS A 269 13.09 6.87 -8.83
N GLY A 270 12.80 8.18 -8.77
CA GLY A 270 13.64 9.23 -9.34
C GLY A 270 13.06 9.99 -10.53
N GLU A 271 11.88 9.61 -11.00
CA GLU A 271 11.16 10.30 -12.09
C GLU A 271 10.36 11.48 -11.53
N GLU A 272 10.95 12.65 -11.46
CA GLU A 272 10.42 13.78 -10.70
C GLU A 272 9.17 14.45 -11.30
N ASP A 273 8.91 14.33 -12.61
CA ASP A 273 7.79 14.97 -13.31
C ASP A 273 6.51 14.15 -13.18
N LEU A 274 5.64 14.54 -12.23
CA LEU A 274 4.38 13.86 -11.96
C LEU A 274 3.41 13.86 -13.14
N LYS A 275 3.41 14.91 -13.99
CA LYS A 275 2.54 14.98 -15.18
C LYS A 275 3.00 13.99 -16.25
N ALA A 276 4.29 13.97 -16.51
CA ALA A 276 4.88 13.01 -17.46
C ALA A 276 4.67 11.57 -16.97
N ASN A 277 4.87 11.32 -15.66
CA ASN A 277 4.63 10.02 -15.05
C ASN A 277 3.17 9.58 -15.20
N ALA A 278 2.20 10.44 -14.87
CA ALA A 278 0.78 10.13 -14.97
C ALA A 278 0.39 9.81 -16.43
N GLN A 279 0.90 10.56 -17.40
CA GLN A 279 0.67 10.30 -18.80
C GLN A 279 1.23 8.94 -19.23
N THR A 280 2.46 8.62 -18.86
CA THR A 280 3.07 7.29 -19.10
C THR A 280 2.23 6.17 -18.52
N VAL A 281 1.73 6.35 -17.31
CA VAL A 281 0.89 5.34 -16.63
C VAL A 281 -0.43 5.13 -17.39
N LEU A 282 -1.09 6.21 -17.85
CA LEU A 282 -2.32 6.10 -18.65
C LEU A 282 -2.07 5.36 -19.97
N GLU A 283 -0.96 5.61 -20.65
CA GLU A 283 -0.57 4.90 -21.87
C GLU A 283 -0.38 3.39 -21.61
N VAL A 284 0.28 3.03 -20.50
CA VAL A 284 0.46 1.63 -20.10
C VAL A 284 -0.87 0.98 -19.73
N LEU A 285 -1.76 1.67 -19.00
CA LEU A 285 -3.11 1.20 -18.71
C LEU A 285 -3.89 0.92 -19.99
N HIS A 286 -3.94 1.88 -20.92
CA HIS A 286 -4.66 1.76 -22.19
C HIS A 286 -4.10 0.66 -23.10
N SER A 287 -2.82 0.27 -22.95
CA SER A 287 -2.25 -0.88 -23.66
C SER A 287 -2.81 -2.22 -23.19
N GLY A 288 -3.38 -2.28 -21.98
CA GLY A 288 -3.86 -3.51 -21.37
C GLY A 288 -2.77 -4.43 -20.81
N SER A 289 -1.50 -4.07 -20.92
CA SER A 289 -0.35 -4.90 -20.52
C SER A 289 -0.26 -5.14 -18.99
N ALA A 290 -0.93 -4.32 -18.19
CA ALA A 290 -0.97 -4.50 -16.74
C ALA A 290 -1.74 -5.78 -16.36
N TYR A 291 -2.75 -6.18 -17.14
CA TYR A 291 -3.50 -7.43 -16.88
C TYR A 291 -2.66 -8.68 -17.11
N ASP A 292 -1.67 -8.62 -18.00
CA ASP A 292 -0.74 -9.74 -18.23
C ASP A 292 0.07 -10.07 -16.97
N ARG A 293 0.34 -9.07 -16.12
CA ARG A 293 1.01 -9.27 -14.82
C ARG A 293 0.14 -10.06 -13.85
N VAL A 294 -1.17 -9.78 -13.84
CA VAL A 294 -2.14 -10.51 -13.01
C VAL A 294 -2.21 -11.99 -13.44
N THR A 295 -2.41 -12.24 -14.73
CA THR A 295 -2.54 -13.61 -15.27
C THR A 295 -1.24 -14.39 -15.09
N ALA A 296 -0.08 -13.76 -15.32
CA ALA A 296 1.22 -14.40 -15.12
C ALA A 296 1.49 -14.73 -13.64
N LEU A 297 1.08 -13.87 -12.71
CA LEU A 297 1.24 -14.12 -11.28
C LEU A 297 0.29 -15.25 -10.83
N ALA A 298 -0.95 -15.28 -11.30
CA ALA A 298 -1.92 -16.34 -11.01
C ALA A 298 -1.43 -17.72 -11.53
N ALA A 299 -0.77 -17.75 -12.68
CA ALA A 299 -0.22 -19.00 -13.26
C ALA A 299 0.98 -19.56 -12.48
N ARG A 300 1.53 -18.86 -11.49
CA ARG A 300 2.66 -19.32 -10.67
C ARG A 300 2.25 -20.00 -9.37
N GLY A 301 0.97 -20.03 -9.09
CA GLY A 301 0.38 -20.56 -7.86
C GLY A 301 0.44 -22.07 -7.69
#